data_699bad6e1e65ae94092a3ca1d655b16d
#
_entry.id   699bad6e1e65ae94092a3ca1d655b16d
#
_cell.length_a   1.000
_cell.length_b   1.000
_cell.length_c   1.000
_cell.angle_alpha   90.00
_cell.angle_beta   90.00
_cell.angle_gamma   90.00
#
_symmetry.space_group_name_H-M   'P 1'
#
loop_
_entity.id
_entity.type
_entity.pdbx_description
1 polymer ?
#
loop_
_entity_poly.entity_id
_entity_poly.type
_entity_poly.pdbx_seq_one_letter_code
_entity_poly.pdbx_strand_id
1 'polypeptide(L)'
;LSACVSFLNPSTPTPELPTFTPEPPTATPPPSVASVNGEYITTAEFQAELERYKTAQTALGLSFTDEDANKAVLEDMIAQFLLAQAAREANFNLTETDLQSRIDALGSADELAQWQSAHGYDDASFRVALKRSTEAAWMRDKIIADVPVVVEQIHLRQILTYNQEDAQSALEQLNTGADFDELAALYDPVTLGELGWVPQGYLLDVGADEAVFALQAGQYSAIIATDAGFHIFKALERANHPLSPDALLSVQEQTLKNWIAEKRASSDIVLAP
;
A
#
# COMPACT_ATOMS: atom_id res chain seq x y z
N LEU A 1 -55.76 62.02 61.44
CA LEU A 1 -54.70 61.02 61.38
C LEU A 1 -54.53 60.48 60.01
N SER A 2 -53.54 61.05 59.27
CA SER A 2 -53.19 60.65 57.86
C SER A 2 -52.10 59.61 57.94
N ALA A 3 -52.32 58.50 57.30
CA ALA A 3 -51.28 57.46 57.03
C ALA A 3 -50.74 57.63 55.63
N CYS A 4 -49.47 57.96 55.50
CA CYS A 4 -48.71 57.92 54.28
C CYS A 4 -48.32 56.50 53.95
N VAL A 5 -48.79 55.99 52.78
CA VAL A 5 -48.36 54.71 52.23
C VAL A 5 -47.25 54.99 51.19
N SER A 6 -46.04 54.60 51.52
CA SER A 6 -44.88 54.66 50.54
C SER A 6 -44.95 53.50 49.61
N PHE A 7 -45.06 53.76 48.32
CA PHE A 7 -44.92 52.74 47.24
C PHE A 7 -43.42 52.52 46.95
N LEU A 8 -42.96 51.33 47.33
CA LEU A 8 -41.65 50.87 46.91
C LEU A 8 -41.74 50.37 45.41
N ASN A 9 -41.01 51.04 44.50
CA ASN A 9 -40.85 50.62 43.14
C ASN A 9 -39.93 49.38 43.11
N PRO A 10 -40.32 48.27 42.47
CA PRO A 10 -39.40 47.15 42.26
C PRO A 10 -38.42 47.56 41.18
N SER A 11 -37.10 47.49 41.47
CA SER A 11 -36.02 47.65 40.51
C SER A 11 -36.03 46.49 39.51
N THR A 12 -36.22 46.85 38.25
CA THR A 12 -36.12 45.87 37.10
C THR A 12 -34.67 45.38 36.99
N PRO A 13 -34.42 44.06 36.93
CA PRO A 13 -33.05 43.57 36.73
C PRO A 13 -32.58 43.95 35.30
N THR A 14 -31.42 44.60 35.23
CA THR A 14 -30.74 44.90 33.99
C THR A 14 -30.33 43.56 33.32
N PRO A 15 -30.68 43.34 32.05
CA PRO A 15 -30.23 42.13 31.37
C PRO A 15 -28.70 42.12 31.25
N GLU A 16 -28.05 41.11 31.79
CA GLU A 16 -26.63 40.87 31.62
C GLU A 16 -26.38 40.55 30.13
N LEU A 17 -25.52 41.35 29.47
CA LEU A 17 -25.03 41.07 28.14
C LEU A 17 -24.27 39.75 28.14
N PRO A 18 -24.48 38.84 27.16
CA PRO A 18 -23.70 37.62 27.05
C PRO A 18 -22.22 37.97 26.94
N THR A 19 -21.44 37.49 27.89
CA THR A 19 -19.99 37.59 27.86
C THR A 19 -19.50 36.64 26.77
N PHE A 20 -19.05 37.16 25.64
CA PHE A 20 -18.38 36.39 24.64
C PHE A 20 -17.05 35.90 25.22
N THR A 21 -16.97 34.62 25.56
CA THR A 21 -15.70 33.97 25.83
C THR A 21 -14.96 33.91 24.47
N PRO A 22 -13.80 34.53 24.32
CA PRO A 22 -13.05 34.41 23.09
C PRO A 22 -12.74 32.94 22.83
N GLU A 23 -13.09 32.46 21.63
CA GLU A 23 -12.73 31.13 21.18
C GLU A 23 -11.20 30.97 21.29
N PRO A 24 -10.69 29.86 21.87
CA PRO A 24 -9.25 29.66 21.98
C PRO A 24 -8.62 29.76 20.59
N PRO A 25 -7.45 30.39 20.45
CA PRO A 25 -6.81 30.56 19.16
C PRO A 25 -6.61 29.19 18.52
N THR A 26 -7.15 29.00 17.32
CA THR A 26 -6.93 27.82 16.51
C THR A 26 -5.43 27.72 16.27
N ALA A 27 -4.81 26.66 16.74
CA ALA A 27 -3.37 26.44 16.56
C ALA A 27 -3.05 26.43 15.04
N THR A 28 -2.10 27.25 14.64
CA THR A 28 -1.64 27.27 13.24
C THR A 28 -1.05 25.89 12.91
N PRO A 29 -1.51 25.24 11.82
CA PRO A 29 -0.94 23.96 11.41
C PRO A 29 0.57 24.05 11.20
N PRO A 30 1.35 23.01 11.51
CA PRO A 30 2.78 23.00 11.23
C PRO A 30 3.03 23.08 9.72
N PRO A 31 4.16 23.63 9.26
CA PRO A 31 4.58 23.52 7.87
C PRO A 31 4.60 22.04 7.45
N SER A 32 3.81 21.69 6.44
CA SER A 32 3.58 20.31 6.03
C SER A 32 3.58 20.19 4.51
N VAL A 33 3.96 19.01 4.00
CA VAL A 33 3.89 18.66 2.57
C VAL A 33 2.57 17.98 2.21
N ALA A 34 1.93 17.36 3.21
CA ALA A 34 0.62 16.76 3.07
C ALA A 34 -0.08 16.62 4.42
N SER A 35 -1.38 16.33 4.39
CA SER A 35 -2.11 15.77 5.53
C SER A 35 -2.90 14.54 5.10
N VAL A 36 -3.04 13.57 6.01
CA VAL A 36 -3.78 12.32 5.81
C VAL A 36 -4.81 12.22 6.93
N ASN A 37 -6.09 12.38 6.61
CA ASN A 37 -7.19 12.39 7.57
C ASN A 37 -6.94 13.35 8.76
N GLY A 38 -6.35 14.52 8.46
CA GLY A 38 -6.04 15.55 9.46
C GLY A 38 -4.71 15.37 10.22
N GLU A 39 -3.98 14.28 10.02
CA GLU A 39 -2.61 14.11 10.54
C GLU A 39 -1.60 14.67 9.51
N TYR A 40 -0.67 15.53 9.97
CA TYR A 40 0.26 16.23 9.09
C TYR A 40 1.55 15.44 8.85
N ILE A 41 1.95 15.34 7.59
CA ILE A 41 3.32 15.00 7.18
C ILE A 41 4.09 16.31 7.15
N THR A 42 4.90 16.56 8.17
CA THR A 42 5.63 17.84 8.27
C THR A 42 6.72 17.94 7.20
N THR A 43 7.01 19.19 6.78
CA THR A 43 8.11 19.44 5.83
C THR A 43 9.45 18.93 6.35
N ALA A 44 9.70 19.07 7.66
CA ALA A 44 10.95 18.61 8.27
C ALA A 44 11.07 17.07 8.23
N GLU A 45 9.99 16.36 8.56
CA GLU A 45 9.94 14.91 8.52
C GLU A 45 10.11 14.37 7.09
N PHE A 46 9.39 14.95 6.14
CA PHE A 46 9.50 14.59 4.73
C PHE A 46 10.92 14.78 4.20
N GLN A 47 11.57 15.90 4.49
CA GLN A 47 12.93 16.17 4.03
C GLN A 47 13.94 15.20 4.64
N ALA A 48 13.82 14.89 5.93
CA ALA A 48 14.68 13.91 6.57
C ALA A 48 14.51 12.50 5.92
N GLU A 49 13.28 12.09 5.59
CA GLU A 49 13.03 10.82 4.91
C GLU A 49 13.58 10.83 3.48
N LEU A 50 13.41 11.94 2.76
CA LEU A 50 13.93 12.11 1.40
C LEU A 50 15.46 11.98 1.36
N GLU A 51 16.18 12.58 2.31
CA GLU A 51 17.64 12.45 2.40
C GLU A 51 18.08 11.01 2.71
N ARG A 52 17.37 10.30 3.59
CA ARG A 52 17.60 8.87 3.86
C ARG A 52 17.37 8.03 2.61
N TYR A 53 16.29 8.27 1.90
CA TYR A 53 15.98 7.58 0.64
C TYR A 53 17.08 7.79 -0.40
N LYS A 54 17.47 9.04 -0.66
CA LYS A 54 18.53 9.38 -1.63
C LYS A 54 19.88 8.74 -1.26
N THR A 55 20.21 8.76 0.02
CA THR A 55 21.43 8.12 0.53
C THR A 55 21.41 6.61 0.28
N ALA A 56 20.30 5.96 0.58
CA ALA A 56 20.14 4.52 0.34
C ALA A 56 20.20 4.17 -1.15
N GLN A 57 19.49 4.91 -2.04
CA GLN A 57 19.53 4.70 -3.48
C GLN A 57 20.96 4.86 -4.04
N THR A 58 21.67 5.88 -3.58
CA THR A 58 23.07 6.12 -3.97
C THR A 58 23.97 4.98 -3.51
N ALA A 59 23.82 4.48 -2.29
CA ALA A 59 24.59 3.36 -1.77
C ALA A 59 24.35 2.06 -2.53
N LEU A 60 23.15 1.88 -3.11
CA LEU A 60 22.79 0.75 -3.97
C LEU A 60 23.23 0.95 -5.43
N GLY A 61 23.79 2.11 -5.80
CA GLY A 61 24.20 2.43 -7.16
C GLY A 61 23.01 2.66 -8.12
N LEU A 62 21.82 2.95 -7.59
CA LEU A 62 20.62 3.19 -8.39
C LEU A 62 20.55 4.68 -8.78
N SER A 63 20.14 4.94 -10.02
CA SER A 63 19.88 6.30 -10.50
C SER A 63 18.43 6.69 -10.24
N PHE A 64 18.20 7.94 -9.86
CA PHE A 64 16.87 8.51 -9.64
C PHE A 64 16.87 9.99 -10.02
N THR A 65 15.72 10.55 -10.33
CA THR A 65 15.53 12.00 -10.40
C THR A 65 15.02 12.52 -9.06
N ASP A 66 15.19 13.83 -8.82
CA ASP A 66 14.62 14.45 -7.62
C ASP A 66 13.08 14.36 -7.59
N GLU A 67 12.45 14.41 -8.75
CA GLU A 67 10.99 14.27 -8.88
C GLU A 67 10.54 12.86 -8.47
N ASP A 68 11.20 11.81 -9.00
CA ASP A 68 10.89 10.43 -8.66
C ASP A 68 11.10 10.15 -7.17
N ALA A 69 12.22 10.66 -6.60
CA ALA A 69 12.51 10.50 -5.18
C ALA A 69 11.46 11.19 -4.30
N ASN A 70 11.09 12.43 -4.63
CA ASN A 70 10.05 13.16 -3.89
C ASN A 70 8.70 12.41 -3.94
N LYS A 71 8.31 11.94 -5.12
CA LYS A 71 7.08 11.19 -5.31
C LYS A 71 7.08 9.89 -4.53
N ALA A 72 8.15 9.10 -4.65
CA ALA A 72 8.28 7.81 -3.98
C ALA A 72 8.19 7.94 -2.45
N VAL A 73 8.93 8.89 -1.88
CA VAL A 73 8.94 9.14 -0.43
C VAL A 73 7.59 9.64 0.06
N LEU A 74 6.95 10.57 -0.66
CA LEU A 74 5.64 11.07 -0.25
C LEU A 74 4.57 9.98 -0.28
N GLU A 75 4.57 9.15 -1.32
CA GLU A 75 3.63 8.04 -1.45
C GLU A 75 3.84 6.98 -0.36
N ASP A 76 5.09 6.64 -0.03
CA ASP A 76 5.42 5.73 1.06
C ASP A 76 4.98 6.28 2.42
N MET A 77 5.27 7.56 2.71
CA MET A 77 4.81 8.20 3.94
C MET A 77 3.30 8.21 4.06
N ILE A 78 2.57 8.55 2.99
CA ILE A 78 1.10 8.49 2.99
C ILE A 78 0.61 7.06 3.29
N ALA A 79 1.21 6.04 2.68
CA ALA A 79 0.86 4.65 2.92
C ALA A 79 1.13 4.24 4.38
N GLN A 80 2.24 4.66 4.98
CA GLN A 80 2.54 4.43 6.39
C GLN A 80 1.52 5.09 7.32
N PHE A 81 1.09 6.33 7.03
CA PHE A 81 0.05 7.00 7.81
C PHE A 81 -1.28 6.25 7.73
N LEU A 82 -1.70 5.84 6.53
CA LEU A 82 -2.93 5.08 6.33
C LEU A 82 -2.92 3.74 7.09
N LEU A 83 -1.82 3.00 7.03
CA LEU A 83 -1.65 1.74 7.75
C LEU A 83 -1.67 1.95 9.26
N ALA A 84 -0.96 2.96 9.78
CA ALA A 84 -0.92 3.28 11.20
C ALA A 84 -2.30 3.70 11.73
N GLN A 85 -3.03 4.53 10.98
CA GLN A 85 -4.39 4.93 11.32
C GLN A 85 -5.32 3.71 11.37
N ALA A 86 -5.23 2.82 10.38
CA ALA A 86 -6.03 1.59 10.34
C ALA A 86 -5.68 0.63 11.49
N ALA A 87 -4.42 0.57 11.92
CA ALA A 87 -4.04 -0.20 13.11
C ALA A 87 -4.75 0.31 14.36
N ARG A 88 -4.78 1.64 14.56
CA ARG A 88 -5.50 2.28 15.68
C ARG A 88 -7.02 2.06 15.59
N GLU A 89 -7.61 2.18 14.39
CA GLU A 89 -9.01 1.84 14.13
C GLU A 89 -9.33 0.37 14.47
N ALA A 90 -8.37 -0.54 14.22
CA ALA A 90 -8.48 -1.96 14.57
C ALA A 90 -8.15 -2.24 16.06
N ASN A 91 -8.08 -1.21 16.91
CA ASN A 91 -7.76 -1.26 18.34
C ASN A 91 -6.34 -1.78 18.66
N PHE A 92 -5.40 -1.69 17.73
CA PHE A 92 -4.00 -1.87 18.07
C PHE A 92 -3.53 -0.66 18.86
N ASN A 93 -3.17 -0.87 20.12
CA ASN A 93 -2.75 0.19 21.04
C ASN A 93 -1.31 -0.07 21.49
N LEU A 94 -0.36 0.63 20.88
CA LEU A 94 1.03 0.63 21.33
C LEU A 94 1.15 1.62 22.50
N THR A 95 1.30 1.08 23.73
CA THR A 95 1.48 1.91 24.92
C THR A 95 2.87 2.55 24.96
N GLU A 96 3.03 3.62 25.76
CA GLU A 96 4.33 4.26 25.94
C GLU A 96 5.36 3.30 26.56
N THR A 97 4.90 2.38 27.41
CA THR A 97 5.74 1.32 27.99
C THR A 97 6.22 0.34 26.92
N ASP A 98 5.35 -0.06 25.99
CA ASP A 98 5.73 -0.95 24.89
C ASP A 98 6.70 -0.28 23.94
N LEU A 99 6.47 1.01 23.64
CA LEU A 99 7.37 1.81 22.81
C LEU A 99 8.75 1.92 23.46
N GLN A 100 8.81 2.24 24.76
CA GLN A 100 10.08 2.31 25.49
C GLN A 100 10.81 0.96 25.49
N SER A 101 10.10 -0.14 25.73
CA SER A 101 10.70 -1.47 25.68
C SER A 101 11.30 -1.81 24.33
N ARG A 102 10.68 -1.35 23.24
CA ARG A 102 11.23 -1.50 21.88
C ARG A 102 12.48 -0.66 21.69
N ILE A 103 12.48 0.59 22.19
CA ILE A 103 13.64 1.49 22.13
C ILE A 103 14.81 0.87 22.89
N ASP A 104 14.57 0.35 24.10
CA ASP A 104 15.60 -0.27 24.93
C ASP A 104 16.19 -1.54 24.27
N ALA A 105 15.43 -2.21 23.42
CA ALA A 105 15.89 -3.38 22.67
C ALA A 105 16.74 -3.04 21.44
N LEU A 106 16.82 -1.77 21.00
CA LEU A 106 17.63 -1.35 19.84
C LEU A 106 19.13 -1.23 20.15
N GLY A 107 19.52 -1.18 21.42
CA GLY A 107 20.90 -1.07 21.84
C GLY A 107 21.08 -0.13 23.03
N SER A 108 22.33 0.27 23.30
CA SER A 108 22.61 1.24 24.37
C SER A 108 22.11 2.64 24.00
N ALA A 109 21.81 3.45 25.01
CA ALA A 109 21.35 4.83 24.81
C ALA A 109 22.32 5.68 23.99
N ASP A 110 23.64 5.49 24.20
CA ASP A 110 24.67 6.23 23.46
C ASP A 110 24.74 5.82 21.99
N GLU A 111 24.65 4.53 21.69
CA GLU A 111 24.64 4.03 20.30
C GLU A 111 23.37 4.50 19.57
N LEU A 112 22.22 4.45 20.26
CA LEU A 112 20.96 4.93 19.69
C LEU A 112 20.99 6.44 19.43
N ALA A 113 21.53 7.25 20.35
CA ALA A 113 21.65 8.70 20.17
C ALA A 113 22.57 9.06 18.99
N GLN A 114 23.68 8.32 18.82
CA GLN A 114 24.56 8.49 17.66
C GLN A 114 23.84 8.13 16.36
N TRP A 115 23.12 7.02 16.35
CA TRP A 115 22.36 6.59 15.17
C TRP A 115 21.25 7.60 14.83
N GLN A 116 20.48 8.06 15.82
CA GLN A 116 19.45 9.07 15.63
C GLN A 116 20.02 10.35 15.01
N SER A 117 21.12 10.86 15.57
CA SER A 117 21.79 12.06 15.04
C SER A 117 22.28 11.88 13.61
N ALA A 118 22.88 10.72 13.30
CA ALA A 118 23.38 10.41 11.96
C ALA A 118 22.24 10.30 10.91
N HIS A 119 21.00 10.02 11.36
CA HIS A 119 19.83 9.84 10.49
C HIS A 119 18.82 11.00 10.58
N GLY A 120 19.22 12.12 11.21
CA GLY A 120 18.39 13.33 11.27
C GLY A 120 17.19 13.24 12.23
N TYR A 121 17.27 12.38 13.26
CA TYR A 121 16.30 12.30 14.33
C TYR A 121 16.77 13.00 15.60
N ASP A 122 15.85 13.64 16.30
CA ASP A 122 15.93 13.83 17.75
C ASP A 122 15.09 12.76 18.45
N ASP A 123 15.12 12.70 19.80
CA ASP A 123 14.40 11.67 20.55
C ASP A 123 12.88 11.74 20.32
N ALA A 124 12.32 12.95 20.24
CA ALA A 124 10.89 13.13 20.06
C ALA A 124 10.42 12.66 18.67
N SER A 125 11.09 13.09 17.61
CA SER A 125 10.78 12.70 16.24
C SER A 125 11.02 11.21 15.99
N PHE A 126 12.06 10.64 16.61
CA PHE A 126 12.32 9.21 16.56
C PHE A 126 11.19 8.39 17.19
N ARG A 127 10.73 8.77 18.39
CA ARG A 127 9.60 8.11 19.07
C ARG A 127 8.34 8.13 18.23
N VAL A 128 8.00 9.27 17.64
CA VAL A 128 6.84 9.42 16.75
C VAL A 128 6.97 8.52 15.53
N ALA A 129 8.12 8.52 14.87
CA ALA A 129 8.39 7.69 13.70
C ALA A 129 8.36 6.19 14.05
N LEU A 130 8.99 5.77 15.15
CA LEU A 130 8.99 4.37 15.60
C LEU A 130 7.59 3.88 15.97
N LYS A 131 6.79 4.72 16.64
CA LYS A 131 5.40 4.39 16.95
C LYS A 131 4.61 4.17 15.67
N ARG A 132 4.63 5.11 14.74
CA ARG A 132 3.92 5.00 13.46
C ARG A 132 4.38 3.80 12.65
N SER A 133 5.69 3.57 12.52
CA SER A 133 6.21 2.42 11.79
C SER A 133 5.80 1.08 12.41
N THR A 134 5.73 1.02 13.75
CA THR A 134 5.25 -0.17 14.46
C THR A 134 3.76 -0.43 14.23
N GLU A 135 2.94 0.62 14.30
CA GLU A 135 1.50 0.55 14.00
C GLU A 135 1.27 0.11 12.54
N ALA A 136 2.00 0.74 11.59
CA ALA A 136 1.92 0.40 10.17
C ALA A 136 2.35 -1.05 9.89
N ALA A 137 3.45 -1.49 10.50
CA ALA A 137 3.92 -2.87 10.37
C ALA A 137 2.90 -3.87 10.89
N TRP A 138 2.28 -3.61 12.04
CA TRP A 138 1.25 -4.49 12.58
C TRP A 138 0.05 -4.63 11.63
N MET A 139 -0.41 -3.52 11.04
CA MET A 139 -1.53 -3.57 10.10
C MET A 139 -1.16 -4.28 8.80
N ARG A 140 0.04 -4.01 8.26
CA ARG A 140 0.59 -4.73 7.11
C ARG A 140 0.62 -6.23 7.37
N ASP A 141 1.18 -6.64 8.50
CA ASP A 141 1.33 -8.06 8.85
C ASP A 141 -0.05 -8.72 9.03
N LYS A 142 -1.03 -7.99 9.57
CA LYS A 142 -2.41 -8.45 9.67
C LYS A 142 -3.04 -8.68 8.29
N ILE A 143 -2.91 -7.70 7.37
CA ILE A 143 -3.44 -7.82 6.00
C ILE A 143 -2.82 -9.03 5.29
N ILE A 144 -1.51 -9.23 5.44
CA ILE A 144 -0.77 -10.33 4.83
C ILE A 144 -1.19 -11.68 5.43
N ALA A 145 -1.39 -11.74 6.75
CA ALA A 145 -1.80 -12.97 7.43
C ALA A 145 -3.22 -13.41 7.08
N ASP A 146 -4.08 -12.48 6.68
CA ASP A 146 -5.46 -12.77 6.28
C ASP A 146 -5.57 -13.32 4.83
N VAL A 147 -4.45 -13.34 4.06
CA VAL A 147 -4.43 -13.90 2.70
C VAL A 147 -4.58 -15.42 2.75
N PRO A 148 -5.59 -15.99 2.05
CA PRO A 148 -5.78 -17.43 2.03
C PRO A 148 -4.61 -18.16 1.37
N VAL A 149 -4.15 -19.25 1.97
CA VAL A 149 -3.08 -20.09 1.40
C VAL A 149 -3.58 -21.05 0.32
N VAL A 150 -4.89 -21.21 0.19
CA VAL A 150 -5.56 -22.01 -0.85
C VAL A 150 -6.54 -21.11 -1.56
N VAL A 151 -6.35 -20.92 -2.86
CA VAL A 151 -7.21 -20.06 -3.71
C VAL A 151 -7.51 -20.77 -5.02
N GLU A 152 -8.53 -20.29 -5.74
CA GLU A 152 -8.76 -20.73 -7.11
C GLU A 152 -7.55 -20.38 -7.98
N GLN A 153 -7.02 -21.37 -8.69
CA GLN A 153 -5.91 -21.25 -9.61
C GLN A 153 -6.28 -21.90 -10.94
N ILE A 154 -5.57 -21.48 -11.99
CA ILE A 154 -5.65 -22.09 -13.32
C ILE A 154 -4.36 -22.85 -13.56
N HIS A 155 -4.46 -24.12 -13.94
CA HIS A 155 -3.33 -24.87 -14.45
C HIS A 155 -3.12 -24.48 -15.91
N LEU A 156 -1.99 -23.85 -16.21
CA LEU A 156 -1.70 -23.22 -17.47
C LEU A 156 -0.60 -23.91 -18.23
N ARG A 157 -0.76 -23.92 -19.55
CA ARG A 157 0.28 -24.19 -20.54
C ARG A 157 0.31 -23.04 -21.55
N GLN A 158 1.47 -22.76 -22.13
CA GLN A 158 1.63 -21.71 -23.12
C GLN A 158 2.36 -22.18 -24.38
N ILE A 159 2.08 -21.50 -25.47
CA ILE A 159 2.96 -21.39 -26.63
C ILE A 159 3.55 -19.99 -26.56
N LEU A 160 4.88 -19.88 -26.45
CA LEU A 160 5.61 -18.61 -26.47
C LEU A 160 6.44 -18.52 -27.72
N THR A 161 6.28 -17.42 -28.46
CA THR A 161 7.09 -17.10 -29.64
C THR A 161 7.70 -15.72 -29.49
N TYR A 162 8.85 -15.47 -30.15
CA TYR A 162 9.54 -14.18 -30.09
C TYR A 162 9.18 -13.23 -31.24
N ASN A 163 8.37 -13.69 -32.19
CA ASN A 163 7.84 -12.87 -33.25
C ASN A 163 6.35 -13.17 -33.50
N GLN A 164 5.67 -12.19 -34.04
CA GLN A 164 4.22 -12.25 -34.25
C GLN A 164 3.82 -13.25 -35.35
N GLU A 165 4.65 -13.45 -36.35
CA GLU A 165 4.34 -14.34 -37.49
C GLU A 165 4.27 -15.80 -37.02
N ASP A 166 5.20 -16.24 -36.18
CA ASP A 166 5.18 -17.58 -35.57
C ASP A 166 3.97 -17.78 -34.65
N ALA A 167 3.61 -16.75 -33.83
CA ALA A 167 2.41 -16.82 -33.03
C ALA A 167 1.15 -16.98 -33.90
N GLN A 168 1.08 -16.22 -34.97
CA GLN A 168 -0.05 -16.28 -35.91
C GLN A 168 -0.15 -17.64 -36.57
N SER A 169 0.99 -18.20 -37.03
CA SER A 169 1.05 -19.54 -37.57
C SER A 169 0.62 -20.62 -36.59
N ALA A 170 1.06 -20.51 -35.31
CA ALA A 170 0.63 -21.43 -34.26
C ALA A 170 -0.88 -21.34 -34.02
N LEU A 171 -1.45 -20.12 -33.94
CA LEU A 171 -2.87 -19.92 -33.76
C LEU A 171 -3.72 -20.45 -34.92
N GLU A 172 -3.25 -20.28 -36.18
CA GLU A 172 -3.90 -20.83 -37.37
C GLU A 172 -3.93 -22.36 -37.34
N GLN A 173 -2.82 -22.99 -36.93
CA GLN A 173 -2.74 -24.44 -36.78
C GLN A 173 -3.72 -24.93 -35.69
N LEU A 174 -3.80 -24.25 -34.55
CA LEU A 174 -4.78 -24.57 -33.49
C LEU A 174 -6.21 -24.44 -33.99
N ASN A 175 -6.53 -23.39 -34.75
CA ASN A 175 -7.86 -23.15 -35.30
C ASN A 175 -8.25 -24.22 -36.39
N THR A 176 -7.28 -24.88 -36.97
CA THR A 176 -7.49 -25.99 -37.93
C THR A 176 -7.45 -27.37 -37.26
N GLY A 177 -7.29 -27.42 -35.93
CA GLY A 177 -7.41 -28.64 -35.16
C GLY A 177 -6.07 -29.31 -34.77
N ALA A 178 -4.95 -28.57 -34.87
CA ALA A 178 -3.68 -29.05 -34.34
C ALA A 178 -3.75 -29.22 -32.83
N ASP A 179 -3.03 -30.17 -32.31
CA ASP A 179 -2.92 -30.38 -30.87
C ASP A 179 -2.08 -29.28 -30.19
N PHE A 180 -2.61 -28.70 -29.15
CA PHE A 180 -1.95 -27.59 -28.43
C PHE A 180 -0.65 -28.07 -27.75
N ASP A 181 -0.66 -29.28 -27.21
CA ASP A 181 0.46 -29.79 -26.41
C ASP A 181 1.62 -30.18 -27.32
N GLU A 182 1.32 -30.66 -28.55
CA GLU A 182 2.33 -30.90 -29.59
C GLU A 182 2.98 -29.60 -30.08
N LEU A 183 2.18 -28.54 -30.27
CA LEU A 183 2.71 -27.23 -30.64
C LEU A 183 3.49 -26.59 -29.49
N ALA A 184 3.01 -26.67 -28.25
CA ALA A 184 3.74 -26.15 -27.10
C ALA A 184 5.11 -26.84 -26.96
N ALA A 185 5.17 -28.16 -27.15
CA ALA A 185 6.43 -28.92 -27.13
C ALA A 185 7.37 -28.56 -28.31
N LEU A 186 6.83 -28.15 -29.46
CA LEU A 186 7.64 -27.69 -30.60
C LEU A 186 8.35 -26.36 -30.31
N TYR A 187 7.65 -25.41 -29.66
CA TYR A 187 8.20 -24.08 -29.31
C TYR A 187 9.02 -24.10 -28.03
N ASP A 188 8.67 -24.96 -27.09
CA ASP A 188 9.43 -25.16 -25.85
C ASP A 188 9.59 -26.66 -25.53
N PRO A 189 10.63 -27.30 -26.07
CA PRO A 189 10.87 -28.72 -25.85
C PRO A 189 11.39 -29.07 -24.45
N VAL A 190 11.69 -28.05 -23.59
CA VAL A 190 12.23 -28.25 -22.25
C VAL A 190 11.11 -28.33 -21.23
N THR A 191 10.26 -27.33 -21.19
CA THR A 191 9.12 -27.29 -20.23
C THR A 191 7.81 -27.76 -20.86
N LEU A 192 7.77 -27.97 -22.19
CA LEU A 192 6.56 -28.28 -22.95
C LEU A 192 5.49 -27.20 -22.80
N GLY A 193 5.94 -25.96 -22.55
CA GLY A 193 5.09 -24.79 -22.29
C GLY A 193 4.40 -24.79 -20.93
N GLU A 194 4.76 -25.70 -20.02
CA GLU A 194 4.11 -25.84 -18.71
C GLU A 194 4.41 -24.65 -17.79
N LEU A 195 3.35 -24.00 -17.28
CA LEU A 195 3.43 -22.91 -16.31
C LEU A 195 2.98 -23.32 -14.91
N GLY A 196 2.28 -24.47 -14.81
CA GLY A 196 1.73 -24.96 -13.56
C GLY A 196 0.49 -24.21 -13.11
N TRP A 197 0.25 -24.24 -11.79
CA TRP A 197 -0.88 -23.60 -11.15
C TRP A 197 -0.60 -22.11 -10.91
N VAL A 198 -1.45 -21.26 -11.47
CA VAL A 198 -1.30 -19.80 -11.48
C VAL A 198 -2.53 -19.17 -10.82
N PRO A 199 -2.37 -18.45 -9.70
CA PRO A 199 -3.45 -17.66 -9.11
C PRO A 199 -3.63 -16.33 -9.86
N GLN A 200 -4.79 -15.72 -9.70
CA GLN A 200 -5.07 -14.39 -10.27
C GLN A 200 -4.13 -13.33 -9.69
N GLY A 201 -3.63 -12.46 -10.55
CA GLY A 201 -2.66 -11.41 -10.19
C GLY A 201 -1.22 -11.88 -10.12
N TYR A 202 -0.91 -13.14 -10.52
CA TYR A 202 0.45 -13.67 -10.50
C TYR A 202 1.22 -13.40 -11.80
N LEU A 203 0.54 -13.31 -12.93
CA LEU A 203 1.17 -12.95 -14.19
C LEU A 203 1.56 -11.48 -14.18
N LEU A 204 2.80 -11.18 -14.57
CA LEU A 204 3.34 -9.82 -14.54
C LEU A 204 2.60 -8.84 -15.46
N ASP A 205 2.09 -9.36 -16.59
CA ASP A 205 1.30 -8.58 -17.53
C ASP A 205 -0.19 -8.65 -17.15
N VAL A 206 -0.79 -7.50 -16.85
CA VAL A 206 -2.19 -7.40 -16.41
C VAL A 206 -3.16 -7.89 -17.50
N GLY A 207 -2.87 -7.56 -18.77
CA GLY A 207 -3.70 -8.01 -19.91
C GLY A 207 -3.65 -9.52 -20.11
N ALA A 208 -2.47 -10.13 -19.87
CA ALA A 208 -2.32 -11.58 -19.89
C ALA A 208 -3.09 -12.23 -18.74
N ASP A 209 -3.00 -11.68 -17.53
CA ASP A 209 -3.71 -12.21 -16.37
C ASP A 209 -5.24 -12.18 -16.57
N GLU A 210 -5.80 -11.05 -17.00
CA GLU A 210 -7.23 -10.91 -17.30
C GLU A 210 -7.69 -11.89 -18.38
N ALA A 211 -6.94 -12.01 -19.47
CA ALA A 211 -7.27 -12.89 -20.58
C ALA A 211 -7.25 -14.37 -20.18
N VAL A 212 -6.25 -14.77 -19.38
CA VAL A 212 -6.11 -16.14 -18.86
C VAL A 212 -7.28 -16.47 -17.93
N PHE A 213 -7.62 -15.58 -17.00
CA PHE A 213 -8.70 -15.82 -16.05
C PHE A 213 -10.12 -15.79 -16.68
N ALA A 214 -10.25 -15.26 -17.90
CA ALA A 214 -11.47 -15.38 -18.70
C ALA A 214 -11.66 -16.76 -19.36
N LEU A 215 -10.60 -17.59 -19.46
CA LEU A 215 -10.66 -18.91 -20.11
C LEU A 215 -11.40 -19.94 -19.26
N GLN A 216 -12.17 -20.79 -19.91
CA GLN A 216 -12.68 -22.03 -19.32
C GLN A 216 -11.66 -23.16 -19.48
N ALA A 217 -11.72 -24.18 -18.64
CA ALA A 217 -10.89 -25.38 -18.79
C ALA A 217 -11.01 -25.98 -20.21
N GLY A 218 -9.89 -26.27 -20.82
CA GLY A 218 -9.76 -26.75 -22.19
C GLY A 218 -9.68 -25.64 -23.25
N GLN A 219 -9.98 -24.39 -22.94
CA GLN A 219 -9.88 -23.27 -23.87
C GLN A 219 -8.46 -22.71 -23.98
N TYR A 220 -8.13 -22.11 -25.11
CA TYR A 220 -6.91 -21.32 -25.30
C TYR A 220 -7.24 -19.87 -25.69
N SER A 221 -6.31 -18.97 -25.41
CA SER A 221 -6.46 -17.54 -25.67
C SER A 221 -6.22 -17.16 -27.13
N ALA A 222 -6.56 -15.93 -27.48
CA ALA A 222 -5.95 -15.25 -28.61
C ALA A 222 -4.45 -15.02 -28.34
N ILE A 223 -3.73 -14.45 -29.33
CA ILE A 223 -2.34 -14.03 -29.15
C ILE A 223 -2.31 -12.84 -28.19
N ILE A 224 -1.49 -12.93 -27.15
CA ILE A 224 -1.25 -11.89 -26.16
C ILE A 224 0.20 -11.46 -26.29
N ALA A 225 0.42 -10.19 -26.59
CA ALA A 225 1.76 -9.60 -26.66
C ALA A 225 2.18 -9.09 -25.29
N THR A 226 3.37 -9.46 -24.84
CA THR A 226 4.02 -8.98 -23.62
C THR A 226 5.46 -8.57 -23.92
N ASP A 227 6.16 -8.05 -22.93
CA ASP A 227 7.60 -7.76 -23.06
C ASP A 227 8.45 -9.02 -23.29
N ALA A 228 7.96 -10.20 -22.92
CA ALA A 228 8.65 -11.48 -23.13
C ALA A 228 8.44 -12.05 -24.53
N GLY A 229 7.41 -11.61 -25.26
CA GLY A 229 7.05 -12.09 -26.59
C GLY A 229 5.55 -12.23 -26.80
N PHE A 230 5.17 -13.18 -27.66
CA PHE A 230 3.79 -13.43 -28.04
C PHE A 230 3.36 -14.79 -27.48
N HIS A 231 2.32 -14.76 -26.66
CA HIS A 231 1.81 -15.92 -25.93
C HIS A 231 0.46 -16.37 -26.47
N ILE A 232 0.24 -17.68 -26.48
CA ILE A 232 -1.08 -18.30 -26.56
C ILE A 232 -1.19 -19.19 -25.33
N PHE A 233 -2.07 -18.86 -24.39
CA PHE A 233 -2.27 -19.63 -23.16
C PHE A 233 -3.39 -20.65 -23.32
N LYS A 234 -3.23 -21.82 -22.73
CA LYS A 234 -4.30 -22.84 -22.60
C LYS A 234 -4.58 -23.10 -21.13
N ALA A 235 -5.84 -22.94 -20.74
CA ALA A 235 -6.32 -23.37 -19.44
C ALA A 235 -6.56 -24.89 -19.46
N LEU A 236 -5.76 -25.64 -18.70
CA LEU A 236 -5.90 -27.10 -18.59
C LEU A 236 -7.01 -27.44 -17.60
N GLU A 237 -6.95 -26.83 -16.44
CA GLU A 237 -7.84 -27.09 -15.32
C GLU A 237 -8.00 -25.84 -14.45
N ARG A 238 -9.11 -25.75 -13.70
CA ARG A 238 -9.36 -24.75 -12.66
C ARG A 238 -9.73 -25.45 -11.37
N ALA A 239 -9.03 -25.13 -10.29
CA ALA A 239 -9.32 -25.72 -8.98
C ALA A 239 -8.79 -24.83 -7.85
N ASN A 240 -9.33 -25.04 -6.66
CA ASN A 240 -8.70 -24.55 -5.44
C ASN A 240 -7.43 -25.34 -5.19
N HIS A 241 -6.29 -24.63 -5.18
CA HIS A 241 -4.98 -25.23 -5.02
C HIS A 241 -4.16 -24.43 -3.99
N PRO A 242 -3.28 -25.09 -3.18
CA PRO A 242 -2.33 -24.39 -2.33
C PRO A 242 -1.42 -23.49 -3.15
N LEU A 243 -1.24 -22.25 -2.71
CA LEU A 243 -0.27 -21.33 -3.33
C LEU A 243 1.15 -21.85 -3.14
N SER A 244 1.97 -21.77 -4.19
CA SER A 244 3.41 -21.92 -4.04
C SER A 244 3.97 -20.76 -3.19
N PRO A 245 5.16 -20.91 -2.56
CA PRO A 245 5.75 -19.81 -1.78
C PRO A 245 5.86 -18.50 -2.55
N ASP A 246 6.30 -18.55 -3.80
CA ASP A 246 6.44 -17.34 -4.64
C ASP A 246 5.08 -16.75 -5.03
N ALA A 247 4.10 -17.59 -5.36
CA ALA A 247 2.74 -17.14 -5.64
C ALA A 247 2.08 -16.53 -4.40
N LEU A 248 2.32 -17.09 -3.21
CA LEU A 248 1.82 -16.53 -1.95
C LEU A 248 2.38 -15.12 -1.71
N LEU A 249 3.70 -14.93 -1.88
CA LEU A 249 4.33 -13.61 -1.75
C LEU A 249 3.71 -12.61 -2.74
N SER A 250 3.55 -12.99 -4.00
CA SER A 250 2.95 -12.13 -5.02
C SER A 250 1.51 -11.74 -4.68
N VAL A 251 0.68 -12.69 -4.25
CA VAL A 251 -0.71 -12.43 -3.83
C VAL A 251 -0.74 -11.53 -2.58
N GLN A 252 0.16 -11.74 -1.62
CA GLN A 252 0.29 -10.91 -0.43
C GLN A 252 0.66 -9.47 -0.77
N GLU A 253 1.65 -9.28 -1.65
CA GLU A 253 2.04 -7.95 -2.14
C GLU A 253 0.90 -7.24 -2.86
N GLN A 254 0.20 -7.95 -3.75
CA GLN A 254 -0.92 -7.38 -4.48
C GLN A 254 -2.08 -7.02 -3.55
N THR A 255 -2.37 -7.89 -2.57
CA THR A 255 -3.41 -7.63 -1.56
C THR A 255 -3.09 -6.37 -0.77
N LEU A 256 -1.83 -6.21 -0.33
CA LEU A 256 -1.40 -5.01 0.38
C LEU A 256 -1.48 -3.75 -0.49
N LYS A 257 -1.03 -3.82 -1.75
CA LYS A 257 -1.13 -2.71 -2.70
C LYS A 257 -2.58 -2.29 -2.94
N ASN A 258 -3.46 -3.24 -3.17
CA ASN A 258 -4.88 -2.98 -3.38
C ASN A 258 -5.52 -2.36 -2.13
N TRP A 259 -5.24 -2.89 -0.95
CA TRP A 259 -5.72 -2.34 0.31
C TRP A 259 -5.28 -0.88 0.51
N ILE A 260 -4.00 -0.57 0.25
CA ILE A 260 -3.48 0.81 0.35
C ILE A 260 -4.19 1.72 -0.66
N ALA A 261 -4.39 1.27 -1.90
CA ALA A 261 -5.06 2.03 -2.94
C ALA A 261 -6.52 2.33 -2.56
N GLU A 262 -7.27 1.35 -2.06
CA GLU A 262 -8.66 1.50 -1.60
C GLU A 262 -8.75 2.44 -0.39
N LYS A 263 -7.86 2.26 0.60
CA LYS A 263 -7.83 3.13 1.78
C LYS A 263 -7.50 4.57 1.39
N ARG A 264 -6.54 4.77 0.46
CA ARG A 264 -6.20 6.08 -0.09
C ARG A 264 -7.39 6.74 -0.79
N ALA A 265 -8.13 6.01 -1.62
CA ALA A 265 -9.29 6.52 -2.34
C ALA A 265 -10.44 6.96 -1.41
N SER A 266 -10.52 6.36 -0.21
CA SER A 266 -11.55 6.66 0.80
C SER A 266 -11.09 7.63 1.90
N SER A 267 -9.86 8.13 1.84
CA SER A 267 -9.26 9.02 2.85
C SER A 267 -9.18 10.46 2.37
N ASP A 268 -9.23 11.39 3.34
CA ASP A 268 -8.98 12.82 3.08
C ASP A 268 -7.47 13.08 3.03
N ILE A 269 -6.93 13.21 1.82
CA ILE A 269 -5.51 13.47 1.58
C ILE A 269 -5.38 14.82 0.91
N VAL A 270 -4.76 15.76 1.60
CA VAL A 270 -4.51 17.12 1.11
C VAL A 270 -3.01 17.31 0.92
N LEU A 271 -2.59 17.55 -0.31
CA LEU A 271 -1.21 17.90 -0.63
C LEU A 271 -1.02 19.40 -0.47
N ALA A 272 0.10 19.82 0.12
CA ALA A 272 0.46 21.23 0.15
C ALA A 272 0.82 21.71 -1.26
N PRO A 273 0.52 22.99 -1.58
CA PRO A 273 0.82 23.60 -2.88
C PRO A 273 2.31 23.75 -3.15
#